data_b92b0b683ae9a6bfe6964dd1da2727ac
#
_entry.id   b92b0b683ae9a6bfe6964dd1da2727ac
#
_cell.length_a   1.000
_cell.length_b   1.000
_cell.length_c   1.000
_cell.angle_alpha   90.00
_cell.angle_beta   90.00
_cell.angle_gamma   90.00
#
_symmetry.space_group_name_H-M   'P 1'
#
loop_
_entity.id
_entity.type
_entity.pdbx_description
1 polymer ?
#
loop_
_entity_poly.entity_id
_entity_poly.type
_entity_poly.pdbx_seq_one_letter_code
_entity_poly.pdbx_strand_id
1 'polypeptide(L)'
;MDGESFFPEAFARRIEEQLGTRQARLLLDALDGDPVVSVRYNPYKTTSKPALEPVPWSRYGFYLPERPSFTLDPSLHGGAYYVQEASSMFLEAVFGAVTDSGAPLRILDLCAAPGGKTTLLSSLAGPESLIVANEPVRARAAVLSDNVRRWGIGNVVVTSADPARFAPFGHYFDLILVDAPCSGEGMFRKDRESRRQWSESGAELCAARQRRILGEAWDALRPGGALIYSTCTFNPAENEQNVRWLASQYDCEGTIDVGTAPEWGIERGETDGIGTFRFYPHRTRGEGFFAAVVRKADGRRRLRVPKPRKSVFSELPKSSVREVARWVGQPELMRFATVDDTVYGYYGRAFAAVREIAENLPVVRSGIRMGQLFGGRLKPDHALAMFHDLNPEAAPTAVLDREQALDYQIGRASCRERVSVEV
;
A
#
# COMPACT_ATOMS: atom_id res chain seq x y z
N MET A 1 -12.38 -4.74 -37.26
CA MET A 1 -11.13 -5.52 -37.31
C MET A 1 -11.13 -6.34 -36.02
N ASP A 2 -11.58 -7.56 -36.14
CA ASP A 2 -11.66 -8.52 -35.05
C ASP A 2 -10.23 -8.82 -34.61
N GLY A 3 -9.88 -8.33 -33.41
CA GLY A 3 -8.55 -8.52 -32.87
C GLY A 3 -8.41 -9.97 -32.42
N GLU A 4 -7.71 -10.80 -33.19
CA GLU A 4 -7.22 -12.08 -32.69
C GLU A 4 -6.57 -11.88 -31.33
N SER A 5 -6.98 -12.70 -30.36
CA SER A 5 -6.38 -12.73 -29.02
C SER A 5 -4.89 -13.05 -29.15
N PHE A 6 -4.06 -12.04 -28.95
CA PHE A 6 -2.61 -12.19 -29.06
C PHE A 6 -2.00 -12.38 -27.68
N PHE A 7 -1.45 -13.57 -27.44
CA PHE A 7 -0.54 -13.83 -26.35
C PHE A 7 0.85 -14.19 -26.92
N PRO A 8 1.95 -13.75 -26.29
CA PRO A 8 3.28 -14.20 -26.70
C PRO A 8 3.36 -15.74 -26.66
N GLU A 9 3.87 -16.34 -27.74
CA GLU A 9 3.93 -17.80 -27.87
C GLU A 9 4.68 -18.46 -26.71
N ALA A 10 5.80 -17.88 -26.29
CA ALA A 10 6.58 -18.36 -25.18
C ALA A 10 5.80 -18.32 -23.84
N PHE A 11 4.97 -17.27 -23.63
CA PHE A 11 4.07 -17.19 -22.49
C PHE A 11 3.03 -18.32 -22.54
N ALA A 12 2.33 -18.47 -23.65
CA ALA A 12 1.27 -19.49 -23.79
C ALA A 12 1.82 -20.91 -23.59
N ARG A 13 2.96 -21.23 -24.19
CA ARG A 13 3.67 -22.51 -24.02
C ARG A 13 4.02 -22.78 -22.55
N ARG A 14 4.63 -21.79 -21.87
CA ARG A 14 5.00 -21.93 -20.46
C ARG A 14 3.78 -22.14 -19.55
N ILE A 15 2.67 -21.42 -19.82
CA ILE A 15 1.42 -21.61 -19.07
C ILE A 15 0.86 -23.02 -19.29
N GLU A 16 0.96 -23.56 -20.52
CA GLU A 16 0.54 -24.94 -20.82
C GLU A 16 1.40 -25.98 -20.09
N GLU A 17 2.72 -25.79 -20.07
CA GLU A 17 3.65 -26.63 -19.31
C GLU A 17 3.38 -26.57 -17.79
N GLN A 18 3.02 -25.42 -17.27
CA GLN A 18 2.77 -25.20 -15.83
C GLN A 18 1.43 -25.76 -15.37
N LEU A 19 0.35 -25.61 -16.16
CA LEU A 19 -1.02 -25.90 -15.75
C LEU A 19 -1.66 -27.08 -16.49
N GLY A 20 -1.03 -27.54 -17.54
CA GLY A 20 -1.60 -28.49 -18.51
C GLY A 20 -2.62 -27.81 -19.45
N THR A 21 -2.81 -28.42 -20.63
CA THR A 21 -3.56 -27.84 -21.77
C THR A 21 -4.94 -27.29 -21.38
N ARG A 22 -5.70 -28.04 -20.57
CA ARG A 22 -7.07 -27.63 -20.19
C ARG A 22 -7.10 -26.36 -19.32
N GLN A 23 -6.28 -26.30 -18.30
CA GLN A 23 -6.27 -25.14 -17.36
C GLN A 23 -5.59 -23.93 -18.02
N ALA A 24 -4.58 -24.16 -18.84
CA ALA A 24 -3.94 -23.11 -19.63
C ALA A 24 -4.96 -22.41 -20.54
N ARG A 25 -5.78 -23.18 -21.27
CA ARG A 25 -6.83 -22.62 -22.12
C ARG A 25 -7.81 -21.78 -21.31
N LEU A 26 -8.32 -22.28 -20.16
CA LEU A 26 -9.23 -21.54 -19.30
C LEU A 26 -8.62 -20.23 -18.78
N LEU A 27 -7.31 -20.24 -18.48
CA LEU A 27 -6.61 -19.03 -18.05
C LEU A 27 -6.48 -18.02 -19.19
N LEU A 28 -6.09 -18.45 -20.39
CA LEU A 28 -5.97 -17.58 -21.56
C LEU A 28 -7.32 -16.96 -21.94
N ASP A 29 -8.37 -17.76 -21.93
CA ASP A 29 -9.75 -17.29 -22.17
C ASP A 29 -10.16 -16.24 -21.10
N ALA A 30 -9.84 -16.47 -19.84
CA ALA A 30 -10.12 -15.52 -18.75
C ALA A 30 -9.30 -14.22 -18.87
N LEU A 31 -8.06 -14.30 -19.33
CA LEU A 31 -7.19 -13.12 -19.56
C LEU A 31 -7.66 -12.30 -20.76
N ASP A 32 -8.46 -12.86 -21.64
CA ASP A 32 -9.03 -12.16 -22.80
C ASP A 32 -10.38 -11.52 -22.53
N GLY A 33 -11.01 -11.91 -21.41
CA GLY A 33 -12.27 -11.37 -20.94
C GLY A 33 -12.18 -9.96 -20.36
N ASP A 34 -13.31 -9.47 -19.86
CA ASP A 34 -13.38 -8.16 -19.20
C ASP A 34 -12.75 -8.20 -17.81
N PRO A 35 -12.00 -7.14 -17.41
CA PRO A 35 -11.40 -7.06 -16.10
C PRO A 35 -12.46 -6.90 -14.99
N VAL A 36 -12.23 -7.58 -13.87
CA VAL A 36 -13.04 -7.41 -12.66
C VAL A 36 -12.77 -6.05 -12.04
N VAL A 37 -13.84 -5.34 -11.67
CA VAL A 37 -13.72 -4.05 -10.99
C VAL A 37 -14.01 -4.23 -9.51
N SER A 38 -13.11 -3.73 -8.67
CA SER A 38 -13.27 -3.77 -7.22
C SER A 38 -12.74 -2.51 -6.55
N VAL A 39 -13.28 -2.22 -5.38
CA VAL A 39 -12.91 -1.07 -4.55
C VAL A 39 -12.70 -1.53 -3.11
N ARG A 40 -11.85 -0.81 -2.38
CA ARG A 40 -11.68 -1.00 -0.94
C ARG A 40 -12.04 0.28 -0.21
N TYR A 41 -13.05 0.19 0.65
CA TYR A 41 -13.51 1.33 1.45
C TYR A 41 -12.52 1.69 2.55
N ASN A 42 -12.48 2.98 2.87
CA ASN A 42 -11.67 3.51 3.96
C ASN A 42 -12.42 3.36 5.28
N PRO A 43 -11.96 2.51 6.23
CA PRO A 43 -12.68 2.26 7.47
C PRO A 43 -12.78 3.48 8.39
N TYR A 44 -11.97 4.51 8.17
CA TYR A 44 -11.96 5.73 8.95
C TYR A 44 -12.84 6.85 8.37
N LYS A 45 -13.32 6.70 7.13
CA LYS A 45 -14.14 7.69 6.44
C LYS A 45 -15.52 7.17 6.03
N THR A 46 -15.73 5.86 6.09
CA THR A 46 -16.97 5.21 5.67
C THR A 46 -17.61 4.53 6.86
N THR A 47 -18.78 5.00 7.26
CA THR A 47 -19.50 4.50 8.45
C THR A 47 -20.48 3.37 8.15
N SER A 48 -20.91 3.23 6.88
CA SER A 48 -21.87 2.21 6.45
C SER A 48 -21.24 1.28 5.43
N LYS A 49 -21.57 -0.03 5.52
CA LYS A 49 -21.19 -0.97 4.47
C LYS A 49 -22.07 -0.77 3.23
N PRO A 50 -21.50 -0.72 2.03
CA PRO A 50 -22.27 -0.61 0.80
C PRO A 50 -23.06 -1.90 0.56
N ALA A 51 -24.19 -1.79 -0.14
CA ALA A 51 -24.96 -2.93 -0.64
C ALA A 51 -24.32 -3.52 -1.92
N LEU A 52 -23.06 -3.94 -1.81
CA LEU A 52 -22.23 -4.52 -2.87
C LEU A 52 -21.75 -5.91 -2.47
N GLU A 53 -21.41 -6.71 -3.47
CA GLU A 53 -20.85 -8.04 -3.24
C GLU A 53 -19.46 -7.93 -2.61
N PRO A 54 -19.20 -8.56 -1.44
CA PRO A 54 -17.91 -8.46 -0.76
C PRO A 54 -16.83 -9.27 -1.47
N VAL A 55 -15.58 -8.79 -1.39
CA VAL A 55 -14.39 -9.59 -1.68
C VAL A 55 -14.17 -10.53 -0.49
N PRO A 56 -14.20 -11.87 -0.68
CA PRO A 56 -14.29 -12.83 0.44
C PRO A 56 -13.15 -12.76 1.46
N TRP A 57 -11.95 -12.33 1.05
CA TRP A 57 -10.75 -12.23 1.87
C TRP A 57 -10.43 -10.81 2.35
N SER A 58 -11.37 -9.86 2.17
CA SER A 58 -11.17 -8.48 2.64
C SER A 58 -12.44 -7.91 3.26
N ARG A 59 -12.31 -7.41 4.49
CA ARG A 59 -13.43 -6.84 5.28
C ARG A 59 -14.06 -5.61 4.63
N TYR A 60 -13.23 -4.84 3.91
CA TYR A 60 -13.61 -3.56 3.31
C TYR A 60 -13.56 -3.59 1.77
N GLY A 61 -13.26 -4.75 1.17
CA GLY A 61 -13.22 -4.97 -0.27
C GLY A 61 -14.58 -5.34 -0.83
N PHE A 62 -14.95 -4.73 -1.97
CA PHE A 62 -16.23 -5.00 -2.65
C PHE A 62 -16.04 -5.01 -4.15
N TYR A 63 -16.80 -5.88 -4.82
CA TYR A 63 -16.89 -5.91 -6.27
C TYR A 63 -17.90 -4.87 -6.75
N LEU A 64 -17.60 -4.22 -7.88
CA LEU A 64 -18.56 -3.38 -8.58
C LEU A 64 -19.16 -4.15 -9.75
N PRO A 65 -20.46 -3.98 -10.03
CA PRO A 65 -21.11 -4.65 -11.17
C PRO A 65 -20.58 -4.17 -12.53
N GLU A 66 -20.16 -2.90 -12.59
CA GLU A 66 -19.59 -2.26 -13.76
C GLU A 66 -18.53 -1.23 -13.37
N ARG A 67 -17.74 -0.77 -14.34
CA ARG A 67 -16.73 0.26 -14.12
C ARG A 67 -17.32 1.67 -14.27
N PRO A 68 -17.51 2.43 -13.18
CA PRO A 68 -17.99 3.80 -13.27
C PRO A 68 -16.89 4.76 -13.74
N SER A 69 -17.29 5.99 -14.08
CA SER A 69 -16.36 7.12 -14.22
C SER A 69 -15.87 7.58 -12.85
N PHE A 70 -14.86 6.91 -12.32
CA PHE A 70 -14.30 7.20 -10.99
C PHE A 70 -13.86 8.66 -10.80
N THR A 71 -13.41 9.33 -11.87
CA THR A 71 -13.02 10.75 -11.81
C THR A 71 -14.19 11.70 -11.56
N LEU A 72 -15.42 11.24 -11.78
CA LEU A 72 -16.64 12.00 -11.51
C LEU A 72 -17.31 11.61 -10.18
N ASP A 73 -16.55 10.96 -9.29
CA ASP A 73 -17.04 10.60 -7.96
C ASP A 73 -16.31 11.40 -6.87
N PRO A 74 -17.00 12.36 -6.22
CA PRO A 74 -16.42 13.11 -5.11
C PRO A 74 -15.89 12.23 -3.97
N SER A 75 -16.51 11.06 -3.73
CA SER A 75 -16.11 10.12 -2.68
C SER A 75 -14.71 9.55 -2.91
N LEU A 76 -14.34 9.27 -4.20
CA LEU A 76 -12.96 8.89 -4.53
C LEU A 76 -11.98 10.00 -4.16
N HIS A 77 -12.31 11.24 -4.50
CA HIS A 77 -11.45 12.39 -4.25
C HIS A 77 -11.36 12.72 -2.76
N GLY A 78 -12.43 12.49 -1.99
CA GLY A 78 -12.46 12.57 -0.53
C GLY A 78 -11.72 11.42 0.18
N GLY A 79 -11.31 10.39 -0.56
CA GLY A 79 -10.61 9.22 -0.01
C GLY A 79 -11.50 8.26 0.78
N ALA A 80 -12.81 8.23 0.47
CA ALA A 80 -13.74 7.28 1.07
C ALA A 80 -13.48 5.84 0.62
N TYR A 81 -12.87 5.66 -0.54
CA TYR A 81 -12.43 4.35 -1.04
C TYR A 81 -11.20 4.46 -1.95
N TYR A 82 -10.56 3.33 -2.19
CA TYR A 82 -9.47 3.12 -3.13
C TYR A 82 -9.91 2.12 -4.21
N VAL A 83 -9.68 2.42 -5.49
CA VAL A 83 -9.89 1.45 -6.59
C VAL A 83 -8.75 0.45 -6.54
N GLN A 84 -9.00 -0.70 -5.95
CA GLN A 84 -7.98 -1.74 -5.72
C GLN A 84 -8.41 -3.06 -6.32
N GLU A 85 -7.46 -3.77 -6.92
CA GLU A 85 -7.64 -5.10 -7.47
C GLU A 85 -7.89 -6.12 -6.33
N ALA A 86 -8.89 -6.99 -6.51
CA ALA A 86 -9.41 -7.87 -5.46
C ALA A 86 -8.36 -8.84 -4.91
N SER A 87 -7.57 -9.51 -5.78
CA SER A 87 -6.55 -10.49 -5.34
C SER A 87 -5.50 -9.84 -4.46
N SER A 88 -5.11 -8.59 -4.74
CA SER A 88 -4.14 -7.83 -3.93
C SER A 88 -4.65 -7.48 -2.53
N MET A 89 -5.97 -7.49 -2.31
CA MET A 89 -6.58 -7.30 -0.99
C MET A 89 -6.36 -8.51 -0.06
N PHE A 90 -5.92 -9.67 -0.58
CA PHE A 90 -5.53 -10.83 0.22
C PHE A 90 -4.43 -10.51 1.25
N LEU A 91 -3.71 -9.43 1.05
CA LEU A 91 -2.79 -8.89 2.04
C LEU A 91 -3.46 -8.67 3.41
N GLU A 92 -4.79 -8.45 3.48
CA GLU A 92 -5.53 -8.33 4.74
C GLU A 92 -5.52 -9.65 5.53
N ALA A 93 -5.79 -10.77 4.86
CA ALA A 93 -5.74 -12.09 5.48
C ALA A 93 -4.31 -12.46 5.92
N VAL A 94 -3.32 -12.17 5.06
CA VAL A 94 -1.89 -12.38 5.39
C VAL A 94 -1.49 -11.53 6.60
N PHE A 95 -1.86 -10.25 6.64
CA PHE A 95 -1.55 -9.36 7.76
C PHE A 95 -2.10 -9.91 9.08
N GLY A 96 -3.35 -10.38 9.08
CA GLY A 96 -3.97 -11.00 10.26
C GLY A 96 -3.28 -12.26 10.75
N ALA A 97 -2.67 -13.03 9.83
CA ALA A 97 -1.95 -14.27 10.17
C ALA A 97 -0.53 -14.02 10.72
N VAL A 98 0.09 -12.87 10.38
CA VAL A 98 1.51 -12.61 10.73
C VAL A 98 1.68 -11.62 11.87
N THR A 99 0.62 -10.93 12.28
CA THR A 99 0.68 -9.89 13.30
C THR A 99 -0.23 -10.21 14.48
N ASP A 100 0.25 -9.92 15.69
CA ASP A 100 -0.58 -9.96 16.89
C ASP A 100 -1.43 -8.69 16.96
N SER A 101 -2.71 -8.83 17.31
CA SER A 101 -3.63 -7.71 17.41
C SER A 101 -3.25 -6.77 18.56
N GLY A 102 -3.07 -5.49 18.26
CA GLY A 102 -3.05 -4.41 19.24
C GLY A 102 -1.70 -3.79 19.57
N ALA A 103 -0.57 -4.35 19.18
CA ALA A 103 0.73 -3.71 19.36
C ALA A 103 1.08 -2.78 18.19
N PRO A 104 1.59 -1.56 18.45
CA PRO A 104 2.10 -0.69 17.39
C PRO A 104 3.26 -1.35 16.63
N LEU A 105 3.20 -1.33 15.30
CA LEU A 105 4.16 -1.97 14.39
C LEU A 105 4.99 -0.95 13.63
N ARG A 106 6.21 -1.34 13.28
CA ARG A 106 7.04 -0.68 12.27
C ARG A 106 6.99 -1.52 10.99
N ILE A 107 6.37 -1.00 9.97
CA ILE A 107 6.12 -1.69 8.70
C ILE A 107 6.86 -0.98 7.58
N LEU A 108 7.52 -1.75 6.72
CA LEU A 108 8.12 -1.26 5.47
C LEU A 108 7.35 -1.83 4.28
N ASP A 109 6.78 -0.95 3.47
CA ASP A 109 6.29 -1.26 2.11
C ASP A 109 7.37 -0.77 1.13
N LEU A 110 8.20 -1.69 0.64
CA LEU A 110 9.47 -1.35 -0.02
C LEU A 110 9.32 -0.93 -1.49
N CYS A 111 8.22 -1.35 -2.15
CA CYS A 111 7.88 -1.04 -3.54
C CYS A 111 6.44 -0.49 -3.63
N ALA A 112 6.16 0.59 -2.92
CA ALA A 112 4.84 0.97 -2.45
C ALA A 112 3.91 1.59 -3.51
N ALA A 113 4.44 2.21 -4.58
CA ALA A 113 3.60 2.91 -5.55
C ALA A 113 2.70 1.94 -6.36
N PRO A 114 1.45 2.33 -6.58
CA PRO A 114 0.81 3.63 -6.34
C PRO A 114 0.18 3.84 -4.96
N GLY A 115 0.24 2.86 -4.01
CA GLY A 115 -0.22 3.05 -2.63
C GLY A 115 -1.43 2.23 -2.21
N GLY A 116 -1.94 1.32 -3.04
CA GLY A 116 -3.08 0.46 -2.68
C GLY A 116 -2.78 -0.45 -1.49
N LYS A 117 -1.63 -1.14 -1.50
CA LYS A 117 -1.18 -2.00 -0.40
C LYS A 117 -0.73 -1.17 0.82
N THR A 118 -0.06 -0.03 0.60
CA THR A 118 0.30 0.92 1.66
C THR A 118 -0.91 1.40 2.46
N THR A 119 -1.96 1.86 1.77
CA THR A 119 -3.18 2.36 2.42
C THR A 119 -3.98 1.25 3.10
N LEU A 120 -3.89 0.01 2.60
CA LEU A 120 -4.44 -1.16 3.27
C LEU A 120 -3.68 -1.43 4.59
N LEU A 121 -2.35 -1.55 4.55
CA LEU A 121 -1.52 -1.73 5.74
C LEU A 121 -1.72 -0.61 6.77
N SER A 122 -1.82 0.64 6.31
CA SER A 122 -2.09 1.80 7.16
C SER A 122 -3.39 1.66 7.96
N SER A 123 -4.44 1.12 7.32
CA SER A 123 -5.73 0.88 7.98
C SER A 123 -5.69 -0.31 8.94
N LEU A 124 -4.98 -1.36 8.60
CA LEU A 124 -4.90 -2.61 9.40
C LEU A 124 -4.04 -2.45 10.65
N ALA A 125 -2.91 -1.74 10.52
CA ALA A 125 -1.94 -1.58 11.61
C ALA A 125 -2.37 -0.55 12.66
N GLY A 126 -3.39 0.26 12.36
CA GLY A 126 -3.86 1.33 13.24
C GLY A 126 -2.94 2.56 13.28
N PRO A 127 -3.45 3.67 13.86
CA PRO A 127 -2.80 4.98 13.75
C PRO A 127 -1.47 5.09 14.51
N GLU A 128 -1.28 4.32 15.57
CA GLU A 128 -0.05 4.38 16.39
C GLU A 128 1.14 3.60 15.79
N SER A 129 0.92 2.82 14.74
CA SER A 129 1.97 2.13 13.96
C SER A 129 2.65 3.10 13.00
N LEU A 130 3.89 2.78 12.61
CA LEU A 130 4.59 3.47 11.54
C LEU A 130 4.60 2.61 10.29
N ILE A 131 4.12 3.15 9.17
CA ILE A 131 4.30 2.58 7.84
C ILE A 131 5.29 3.45 7.06
N VAL A 132 6.43 2.86 6.67
CA VAL A 132 7.37 3.47 5.73
C VAL A 132 7.06 2.93 4.34
N ALA A 133 6.57 3.80 3.47
CA ALA A 133 6.21 3.48 2.10
C ALA A 133 7.27 4.03 1.15
N ASN A 134 8.06 3.14 0.54
CA ASN A 134 9.16 3.53 -0.31
C ASN A 134 8.87 3.33 -1.79
N GLU A 135 9.28 4.28 -2.61
CA GLU A 135 9.26 4.17 -4.07
C GLU A 135 10.48 4.90 -4.65
N PRO A 136 11.44 4.19 -5.26
CA PRO A 136 12.66 4.83 -5.77
C PRO A 136 12.43 5.79 -6.94
N VAL A 137 11.37 5.60 -7.73
CA VAL A 137 11.05 6.46 -8.88
C VAL A 137 10.25 7.67 -8.41
N ARG A 138 10.84 8.86 -8.45
CA ARG A 138 10.24 10.11 -7.91
C ARG A 138 8.84 10.41 -8.45
N ALA A 139 8.59 10.20 -9.74
CA ALA A 139 7.27 10.44 -10.32
C ALA A 139 6.21 9.50 -9.73
N ARG A 140 6.56 8.23 -9.50
CA ARG A 140 5.67 7.26 -8.84
C ARG A 140 5.53 7.55 -7.34
N ALA A 141 6.60 8.00 -6.68
CA ALA A 141 6.54 8.43 -5.27
C ALA A 141 5.62 9.64 -5.06
N ALA A 142 5.49 10.54 -6.03
CA ALA A 142 4.53 11.63 -6.00
C ALA A 142 3.08 11.11 -6.03
N VAL A 143 2.77 10.15 -6.91
CA VAL A 143 1.44 9.49 -6.98
C VAL A 143 1.13 8.77 -5.67
N LEU A 144 2.10 8.03 -5.11
CA LEU A 144 1.98 7.39 -3.80
C LEU A 144 1.65 8.41 -2.69
N SER A 145 2.39 9.52 -2.65
CA SER A 145 2.18 10.60 -1.69
C SER A 145 0.78 11.19 -1.78
N ASP A 146 0.25 11.38 -3.00
CA ASP A 146 -1.10 11.91 -3.20
C ASP A 146 -2.19 10.92 -2.76
N ASN A 147 -2.01 9.63 -3.02
CA ASN A 147 -2.93 8.59 -2.58
C ASN A 147 -2.93 8.43 -1.04
N VAL A 148 -1.75 8.50 -0.40
CA VAL A 148 -1.62 8.50 1.06
C VAL A 148 -2.28 9.75 1.67
N ARG A 149 -2.08 10.93 1.08
CA ARG A 149 -2.75 12.17 1.50
C ARG A 149 -4.26 12.04 1.44
N ARG A 150 -4.78 11.53 0.33
CA ARG A 150 -6.22 11.32 0.11
C ARG A 150 -6.80 10.31 1.09
N TRP A 151 -6.04 9.26 1.43
CA TRP A 151 -6.46 8.26 2.42
C TRP A 151 -6.63 8.87 3.81
N GLY A 152 -5.75 9.80 4.20
CA GLY A 152 -5.96 10.67 5.35
C GLY A 152 -5.66 10.06 6.72
N ILE A 153 -4.86 8.98 6.81
CA ILE A 153 -4.31 8.47 8.06
C ILE A 153 -2.87 8.98 8.21
N GLY A 154 -2.52 9.53 9.38
CA GLY A 154 -1.24 10.22 9.61
C GLY A 154 -0.05 9.31 9.94
N ASN A 155 -0.18 7.99 9.80
CA ASN A 155 0.82 7.00 10.23
C ASN A 155 1.78 6.55 9.12
N VAL A 156 1.76 7.21 7.95
CA VAL A 156 2.60 6.85 6.79
C VAL A 156 3.70 7.88 6.56
N VAL A 157 4.93 7.40 6.36
CA VAL A 157 6.07 8.17 5.85
C VAL A 157 6.39 7.67 4.45
N VAL A 158 6.30 8.55 3.45
CA VAL A 158 6.67 8.24 2.06
C VAL A 158 8.12 8.64 1.83
N THR A 159 8.93 7.69 1.37
CA THR A 159 10.34 7.89 1.03
C THR A 159 10.59 7.63 -0.46
N SER A 160 11.64 8.25 -1.01
CA SER A 160 12.11 7.95 -2.37
C SER A 160 13.59 7.58 -2.31
N ALA A 161 13.86 6.32 -2.00
CA ALA A 161 15.20 5.80 -1.78
C ALA A 161 15.42 4.47 -2.51
N ASP A 162 16.66 4.18 -2.89
CA ASP A 162 17.05 2.84 -3.32
C ASP A 162 16.86 1.87 -2.13
N PRO A 163 16.36 0.63 -2.35
CA PRO A 163 16.16 -0.38 -1.30
C PRO A 163 17.39 -0.62 -0.42
N ALA A 164 18.60 -0.56 -0.96
CA ALA A 164 19.84 -0.68 -0.19
C ALA A 164 20.00 0.34 0.97
N ARG A 165 19.31 1.48 0.89
CA ARG A 165 19.30 2.49 1.95
C ARG A 165 18.62 2.04 3.24
N PHE A 166 17.86 0.93 3.20
CA PHE A 166 17.19 0.36 4.36
C PHE A 166 18.06 -0.65 5.13
N ALA A 167 19.08 -1.26 4.53
CA ALA A 167 19.98 -2.20 5.21
C ALA A 167 20.65 -1.65 6.50
N PRO A 168 21.02 -0.34 6.60
CA PRO A 168 21.54 0.21 7.86
C PRO A 168 20.54 0.23 9.03
N PHE A 169 19.22 0.11 8.75
CA PHE A 169 18.17 -0.05 9.77
C PHE A 169 18.05 -1.53 10.18
N GLY A 170 19.13 -2.09 10.75
CA GLY A 170 19.16 -3.51 11.08
C GLY A 170 18.15 -3.91 12.15
N HIS A 171 17.36 -4.95 11.90
CA HIS A 171 16.32 -5.48 12.80
C HIS A 171 15.29 -4.44 13.24
N TYR A 172 14.98 -3.50 12.35
CA TYR A 172 14.12 -2.35 12.66
C TYR A 172 12.64 -2.64 12.47
N PHE A 173 12.28 -3.27 11.35
CA PHE A 173 10.88 -3.48 10.96
C PHE A 173 10.34 -4.81 11.51
N ASP A 174 9.08 -4.77 11.96
CA ASP A 174 8.33 -5.93 12.40
C ASP A 174 7.75 -6.70 11.22
N LEU A 175 7.35 -5.99 10.17
CA LEU A 175 6.80 -6.50 8.91
C LEU A 175 7.43 -5.76 7.73
N ILE A 176 7.83 -6.52 6.70
CA ILE A 176 8.25 -5.96 5.41
C ILE A 176 7.37 -6.53 4.30
N LEU A 177 6.78 -5.66 3.50
CA LEU A 177 6.12 -6.00 2.25
C LEU A 177 7.05 -5.68 1.08
N VAL A 178 7.27 -6.65 0.22
CA VAL A 178 7.97 -6.51 -1.07
C VAL A 178 6.98 -6.90 -2.17
N ASP A 179 6.14 -5.92 -2.58
CA ASP A 179 5.32 -6.04 -3.79
C ASP A 179 6.19 -5.71 -5.00
N ALA A 180 6.92 -6.72 -5.45
CA ALA A 180 8.07 -6.50 -6.29
C ALA A 180 7.71 -6.12 -7.74
N PRO A 181 8.48 -5.22 -8.39
CA PRO A 181 8.34 -4.99 -9.82
C PRO A 181 8.59 -6.31 -10.57
N CYS A 182 7.64 -6.69 -11.42
CA CYS A 182 7.58 -7.98 -12.08
C CYS A 182 7.23 -7.85 -13.56
N SER A 183 7.22 -8.96 -14.30
CA SER A 183 6.86 -9.02 -15.73
C SER A 183 5.39 -8.67 -16.01
N GLY A 184 4.53 -8.65 -15.00
CA GLY A 184 3.17 -8.13 -15.08
C GLY A 184 2.17 -9.01 -15.84
N GLU A 185 2.43 -10.30 -15.99
CA GLU A 185 1.56 -11.24 -16.74
C GLU A 185 0.12 -11.28 -16.23
N GLY A 186 -0.07 -11.10 -14.91
CA GLY A 186 -1.38 -11.00 -14.29
C GLY A 186 -2.17 -9.75 -14.68
N MET A 187 -1.53 -8.79 -15.35
CA MET A 187 -2.17 -7.57 -15.85
C MET A 187 -2.63 -7.66 -17.31
N PHE A 188 -2.36 -8.76 -18.00
CA PHE A 188 -2.67 -8.94 -19.42
C PHE A 188 -4.14 -8.75 -19.78
N ARG A 189 -5.06 -8.94 -18.84
CA ARG A 189 -6.48 -8.66 -19.01
C ARG A 189 -6.77 -7.16 -18.98
N LYS A 190 -6.13 -6.41 -18.08
CA LYS A 190 -6.33 -4.97 -17.91
C LYS A 190 -5.58 -4.13 -18.92
N ASP A 191 -4.39 -4.58 -19.29
CA ASP A 191 -3.48 -3.88 -20.19
C ASP A 191 -3.02 -4.82 -21.30
N ARG A 192 -3.74 -4.80 -22.42
CA ARG A 192 -3.39 -5.62 -23.58
C ARG A 192 -2.07 -5.21 -24.26
N GLU A 193 -1.63 -3.96 -24.08
CA GLU A 193 -0.34 -3.51 -24.61
C GLU A 193 0.83 -4.15 -23.86
N SER A 194 0.66 -4.46 -22.57
CA SER A 194 1.68 -5.15 -21.78
C SER A 194 2.02 -6.54 -22.36
N ARG A 195 1.08 -7.20 -23.06
CA ARG A 195 1.32 -8.48 -23.77
C ARG A 195 2.40 -8.34 -24.85
N ARG A 196 2.39 -7.20 -25.59
CA ARG A 196 3.35 -6.93 -26.66
C ARG A 196 4.74 -6.57 -26.15
N GLN A 197 4.80 -5.98 -24.97
CA GLN A 197 6.05 -5.56 -24.33
C GLN A 197 6.71 -6.69 -23.54
N TRP A 198 5.97 -7.77 -23.26
CA TRP A 198 6.47 -8.90 -22.50
C TRP A 198 7.53 -9.71 -23.27
N SER A 199 8.56 -10.17 -22.56
CA SER A 199 9.57 -11.09 -23.09
C SER A 199 10.10 -11.99 -21.97
N GLU A 200 10.60 -13.20 -22.33
CA GLU A 200 11.25 -14.11 -21.38
C GLU A 200 12.45 -13.45 -20.70
N SER A 201 13.31 -12.78 -21.48
CA SER A 201 14.47 -12.08 -20.94
C SER A 201 14.09 -10.92 -20.01
N GLY A 202 12.95 -10.24 -20.27
CA GLY A 202 12.39 -9.24 -19.37
C GLY A 202 11.96 -9.83 -18.03
N ALA A 203 11.34 -11.02 -18.04
CA ALA A 203 10.94 -11.73 -16.82
C ALA A 203 12.17 -12.21 -16.02
N GLU A 204 13.23 -12.70 -16.68
CA GLU A 204 14.49 -13.07 -16.03
C GLU A 204 15.17 -11.87 -15.34
N LEU A 205 15.20 -10.71 -16.01
CA LEU A 205 15.71 -9.47 -15.43
C LEU A 205 14.88 -9.01 -14.21
N CYS A 206 13.55 -9.19 -14.27
CA CYS A 206 12.67 -8.94 -13.12
C CYS A 206 13.01 -9.88 -11.96
N ALA A 207 13.16 -11.19 -12.22
CA ALA A 207 13.51 -12.18 -11.21
C ALA A 207 14.84 -11.84 -10.49
N ALA A 208 15.87 -11.47 -11.25
CA ALA A 208 17.15 -11.05 -10.70
C ALA A 208 17.04 -9.77 -9.84
N ARG A 209 16.27 -8.78 -10.31
CA ARG A 209 15.99 -7.55 -9.53
C ARG A 209 15.25 -7.84 -8.23
N GLN A 210 14.27 -8.73 -8.27
CA GLN A 210 13.49 -9.14 -7.11
C GLN A 210 14.37 -9.79 -6.05
N ARG A 211 15.31 -10.66 -6.42
CA ARG A 211 16.30 -11.26 -5.49
C ARG A 211 17.16 -10.20 -4.81
N ARG A 212 17.63 -9.19 -5.55
CA ARG A 212 18.37 -8.07 -4.99
C ARG A 212 17.52 -7.33 -3.93
N ILE A 213 16.28 -6.99 -4.26
CA ILE A 213 15.37 -6.26 -3.35
C ILE A 213 15.09 -7.09 -2.09
N LEU A 214 14.81 -8.39 -2.23
CA LEU A 214 14.59 -9.29 -1.11
C LEU A 214 15.80 -9.37 -0.17
N GLY A 215 17.02 -9.48 -0.73
CA GLY A 215 18.26 -9.50 0.05
C GLY A 215 18.50 -8.20 0.82
N GLU A 216 18.27 -7.05 0.18
CA GLU A 216 18.41 -5.74 0.81
C GLU A 216 17.38 -5.50 1.92
N ALA A 217 16.18 -6.09 1.82
CA ALA A 217 15.13 -6.01 2.82
C ALA A 217 15.42 -6.86 4.07
N TRP A 218 16.11 -8.00 3.90
CA TRP A 218 16.25 -9.00 4.95
C TRP A 218 16.94 -8.51 6.22
N ASP A 219 18.00 -7.71 6.08
CA ASP A 219 18.73 -7.16 7.24
C ASP A 219 17.90 -6.19 8.06
N ALA A 220 16.98 -5.48 7.42
CA ALA A 220 16.09 -4.54 8.08
C ALA A 220 14.95 -5.23 8.85
N LEU A 221 14.62 -6.49 8.53
CA LEU A 221 13.63 -7.28 9.22
C LEU A 221 14.16 -7.79 10.56
N ARG A 222 13.40 -7.63 11.64
CA ARG A 222 13.77 -8.17 12.95
C ARG A 222 13.67 -9.71 12.99
N PRO A 223 14.39 -10.40 13.88
CA PRO A 223 14.12 -11.79 14.21
C PRO A 223 12.66 -11.98 14.64
N GLY A 224 12.01 -13.06 14.21
CA GLY A 224 10.59 -13.34 14.40
C GLY A 224 9.66 -12.40 13.61
N GLY A 225 10.18 -11.45 12.84
CA GLY A 225 9.41 -10.59 11.95
C GLY A 225 8.96 -11.32 10.69
N ALA A 226 7.95 -10.78 10.00
CA ALA A 226 7.42 -11.37 8.77
C ALA A 226 7.82 -10.56 7.53
N LEU A 227 8.16 -11.27 6.44
CA LEU A 227 8.31 -10.72 5.10
C LEU A 227 7.20 -11.27 4.21
N ILE A 228 6.47 -10.38 3.57
CA ILE A 228 5.47 -10.71 2.56
C ILE A 228 6.08 -10.37 1.20
N TYR A 229 6.27 -11.39 0.38
CA TYR A 229 6.69 -11.23 -1.01
C TYR A 229 5.49 -11.37 -1.92
N SER A 230 5.25 -10.44 -2.83
CA SER A 230 4.16 -10.53 -3.80
C SER A 230 4.56 -10.03 -5.18
N THR A 231 3.89 -10.58 -6.19
CA THR A 231 4.02 -10.18 -7.60
C THR A 231 2.65 -10.25 -8.28
N CYS A 232 2.50 -9.58 -9.42
CA CYS A 232 1.37 -9.74 -10.33
C CYS A 232 1.77 -10.53 -11.59
N THR A 233 2.51 -11.64 -11.44
CA THR A 233 2.91 -12.52 -12.54
C THR A 233 2.62 -13.98 -12.23
N PHE A 234 2.47 -14.82 -13.26
CA PHE A 234 2.32 -16.26 -13.12
C PHE A 234 3.68 -17.00 -13.23
N ASN A 235 4.77 -16.27 -13.52
CA ASN A 235 6.06 -16.84 -13.84
C ASN A 235 6.73 -17.49 -12.63
N PRO A 236 7.02 -18.81 -12.64
CA PRO A 236 7.69 -19.48 -11.53
C PRO A 236 9.10 -18.95 -11.25
N ALA A 237 9.80 -18.38 -12.25
CA ALA A 237 11.13 -17.80 -12.06
C ALA A 237 11.10 -16.57 -11.16
N GLU A 238 10.02 -15.80 -11.26
CA GLU A 238 9.78 -14.62 -10.43
C GLU A 238 9.11 -14.96 -9.08
N ASN A 239 8.45 -16.10 -8.96
CA ASN A 239 7.65 -16.52 -7.84
C ASN A 239 8.41 -17.60 -7.01
N GLU A 240 8.12 -18.89 -7.20
CA GLU A 240 8.65 -19.97 -6.37
C GLU A 240 10.17 -20.07 -6.42
N GLN A 241 10.81 -19.80 -7.57
CA GLN A 241 12.28 -19.83 -7.63
C GLN A 241 12.93 -18.74 -6.80
N ASN A 242 12.28 -17.56 -6.67
CA ASN A 242 12.75 -16.50 -5.79
C ASN A 242 12.49 -16.83 -4.32
N VAL A 243 11.36 -17.48 -4.00
CA VAL A 243 11.09 -18.02 -2.65
C VAL A 243 12.13 -19.08 -2.26
N ARG A 244 12.42 -20.03 -3.16
CA ARG A 244 13.46 -21.04 -2.97
C ARG A 244 14.85 -20.44 -2.77
N TRP A 245 15.19 -19.43 -3.59
CA TRP A 245 16.43 -18.67 -3.40
C TRP A 245 16.49 -18.02 -2.03
N LEU A 246 15.41 -17.36 -1.58
CA LEU A 246 15.35 -16.72 -0.27
C LEU A 246 15.57 -17.73 0.87
N ALA A 247 14.89 -18.88 0.83
CA ALA A 247 15.04 -19.95 1.80
C ALA A 247 16.46 -20.54 1.82
N SER A 248 17.16 -20.57 0.67
CA SER A 248 18.55 -21.05 0.57
C SER A 248 19.59 -20.08 1.13
N GLN A 249 19.24 -18.77 1.21
CA GLN A 249 20.17 -17.73 1.66
C GLN A 249 19.99 -17.38 3.14
N TYR A 250 18.83 -17.60 3.71
CA TYR A 250 18.47 -17.07 5.02
C TYR A 250 17.71 -18.09 5.87
N ASP A 251 17.89 -17.97 7.19
CA ASP A 251 17.17 -18.78 8.17
C ASP A 251 15.70 -18.33 8.24
N CYS A 252 14.81 -19.13 7.65
CA CYS A 252 13.38 -18.94 7.64
C CYS A 252 12.70 -19.93 8.58
N GLU A 253 11.73 -19.48 9.35
CA GLU A 253 10.84 -20.35 10.12
C GLU A 253 9.63 -20.76 9.28
N GLY A 254 9.15 -21.97 9.57
CA GLY A 254 8.16 -22.72 8.82
C GLY A 254 6.92 -22.01 8.32
N THR A 255 6.06 -22.74 7.67
CA THR A 255 4.85 -22.25 6.99
C THR A 255 3.92 -21.52 7.95
N ILE A 256 3.56 -20.28 7.60
CA ILE A 256 2.52 -19.50 8.28
C ILE A 256 1.17 -19.91 7.70
N ASP A 257 0.26 -20.35 8.55
CA ASP A 257 -1.10 -20.66 8.11
C ASP A 257 -1.90 -19.38 7.91
N VAL A 258 -2.09 -19.00 6.65
CA VAL A 258 -3.04 -17.98 6.25
C VAL A 258 -4.34 -18.69 5.89
N GLY A 259 -5.35 -18.55 6.72
CA GLY A 259 -6.65 -19.17 6.51
C GLY A 259 -7.22 -18.82 5.13
N THR A 260 -7.52 -19.83 4.33
CA THR A 260 -8.21 -19.68 3.04
C THR A 260 -9.37 -20.68 2.96
N ALA A 261 -10.48 -20.23 2.38
CA ALA A 261 -11.61 -21.11 2.11
C ALA A 261 -11.51 -21.67 0.68
N PRO A 262 -11.85 -22.94 0.44
CA PRO A 262 -11.77 -23.59 -0.89
C PRO A 262 -12.55 -22.85 -1.97
N GLU A 263 -13.68 -22.24 -1.62
CA GLU A 263 -14.56 -21.47 -2.52
C GLU A 263 -13.91 -20.17 -3.01
N TRP A 264 -12.83 -19.71 -2.39
CA TRP A 264 -12.08 -18.55 -2.89
C TRP A 264 -11.28 -18.86 -4.16
N GLY A 265 -11.07 -20.14 -4.46
CA GLY A 265 -10.31 -20.59 -5.64
C GLY A 265 -8.82 -20.25 -5.60
N ILE A 266 -8.29 -19.84 -4.44
CA ILE A 266 -6.87 -19.56 -4.23
C ILE A 266 -6.09 -20.86 -4.20
N GLU A 267 -5.09 -21.00 -5.06
CA GLU A 267 -4.19 -22.15 -5.04
C GLU A 267 -3.15 -21.98 -3.94
N ARG A 268 -3.20 -22.86 -2.96
CA ARG A 268 -2.18 -22.95 -1.88
C ARG A 268 -1.06 -23.88 -2.32
N GLY A 269 0.16 -23.44 -2.06
CA GLY A 269 1.36 -24.23 -2.28
C GLY A 269 2.36 -24.07 -1.14
N GLU A 270 3.45 -24.79 -1.24
CA GLU A 270 4.60 -24.69 -0.36
C GLU A 270 5.88 -24.77 -1.19
N THR A 271 6.86 -23.96 -0.85
CA THR A 271 8.18 -23.99 -1.46
C THR A 271 9.23 -23.91 -0.36
N ASP A 272 9.98 -25.02 -0.16
CA ASP A 272 11.03 -25.15 0.85
C ASP A 272 10.56 -24.72 2.27
N GLY A 273 9.37 -25.17 2.67
CA GLY A 273 8.76 -24.86 3.98
C GLY A 273 8.10 -23.49 4.07
N ILE A 274 8.01 -22.74 2.96
CA ILE A 274 7.38 -21.42 2.90
C ILE A 274 6.04 -21.52 2.18
N GLY A 275 4.97 -21.05 2.83
CA GLY A 275 3.62 -21.02 2.27
C GLY A 275 3.49 -20.04 1.10
N THR A 276 2.88 -20.48 0.00
CA THR A 276 2.64 -19.69 -1.21
C THR A 276 1.18 -19.71 -1.60
N PHE A 277 0.72 -18.62 -2.24
CA PHE A 277 -0.66 -18.41 -2.64
C PHE A 277 -0.70 -17.87 -4.07
N ARG A 278 -1.43 -18.56 -4.96
CA ARG A 278 -1.60 -18.16 -6.36
C ARG A 278 -3.05 -17.85 -6.67
N PHE A 279 -3.23 -16.77 -7.38
CA PHE A 279 -4.52 -16.31 -7.89
C PHE A 279 -4.52 -16.40 -9.40
N TYR A 280 -5.43 -17.21 -9.93
CA TYR A 280 -5.61 -17.35 -11.36
C TYR A 280 -7.00 -16.84 -11.76
N PRO A 281 -7.11 -15.91 -12.73
CA PRO A 281 -8.39 -15.31 -13.14
C PRO A 281 -9.50 -16.29 -13.52
N HIS A 282 -9.16 -17.51 -13.94
CA HIS A 282 -10.14 -18.55 -14.26
C HIS A 282 -10.63 -19.35 -13.05
N ARG A 283 -10.04 -19.14 -11.86
CA ARG A 283 -10.42 -19.80 -10.59
C ARG A 283 -10.88 -18.79 -9.54
N THR A 284 -10.31 -17.62 -9.54
CA THR A 284 -10.56 -16.54 -8.58
C THR A 284 -11.17 -15.35 -9.28
N ARG A 285 -12.13 -14.69 -8.66
CA ARG A 285 -12.68 -13.43 -9.17
C ARG A 285 -11.72 -12.28 -8.87
N GLY A 286 -10.69 -12.15 -9.67
CA GLY A 286 -9.62 -11.17 -9.56
C GLY A 286 -8.62 -11.30 -10.69
N GLU A 287 -7.52 -10.55 -10.60
CA GLU A 287 -6.40 -10.64 -11.55
C GLU A 287 -5.35 -11.64 -11.05
N GLY A 288 -4.32 -11.87 -11.89
CA GLY A 288 -3.18 -12.69 -11.49
C GLY A 288 -2.41 -12.06 -10.33
N PHE A 289 -2.18 -12.85 -9.29
CA PHE A 289 -1.44 -12.44 -8.12
C PHE A 289 -0.72 -13.64 -7.50
N PHE A 290 0.44 -13.40 -6.92
CA PHE A 290 1.19 -14.34 -6.13
C PHE A 290 1.58 -13.71 -4.80
N ALA A 291 1.53 -14.48 -3.73
CA ALA A 291 2.06 -14.10 -2.43
C ALA A 291 2.82 -15.26 -1.79
N ALA A 292 3.93 -14.95 -1.14
CA ALA A 292 4.63 -15.85 -0.22
C ALA A 292 4.82 -15.15 1.11
N VAL A 293 4.73 -15.92 2.20
CA VAL A 293 4.78 -15.38 3.56
C VAL A 293 5.90 -16.06 4.31
N VAL A 294 6.91 -15.28 4.69
CA VAL A 294 8.14 -15.79 5.29
C VAL A 294 8.32 -15.17 6.67
N ARG A 295 8.58 -15.98 7.68
CA ARG A 295 9.02 -15.50 9.00
C ARG A 295 10.53 -15.65 9.11
N LYS A 296 11.21 -14.57 9.54
CA LYS A 296 12.63 -14.64 9.87
C LYS A 296 12.80 -15.42 11.15
N ALA A 297 13.73 -16.40 11.18
CA ALA A 297 13.98 -17.20 12.35
C ALA A 297 14.22 -16.35 13.60
N ASP A 298 13.77 -16.86 14.74
CA ASP A 298 13.97 -16.19 16.02
C ASP A 298 15.46 -16.07 16.36
N GLY A 299 15.79 -15.03 17.09
CA GLY A 299 17.16 -14.75 17.46
C GLY A 299 17.31 -13.49 18.27
N ARG A 300 18.54 -13.17 18.65
CA ARG A 300 18.83 -11.95 19.39
C ARG A 300 18.60 -10.71 18.54
N ARG A 301 17.59 -9.92 18.89
CA ARG A 301 17.36 -8.62 18.26
C ARG A 301 18.53 -7.66 18.53
N ARG A 302 19.16 -7.19 17.46
CA ARG A 302 20.21 -6.16 17.49
C ARG A 302 19.71 -4.96 16.69
N LEU A 303 18.80 -4.20 17.31
CA LEU A 303 18.28 -2.99 16.69
C LEU A 303 19.42 -2.04 16.32
N ARG A 304 19.52 -1.69 15.06
CA ARG A 304 20.42 -0.65 14.55
C ARG A 304 19.59 0.45 13.92
N VAL A 305 19.89 1.68 14.34
CA VAL A 305 19.33 2.88 13.73
C VAL A 305 20.52 3.73 13.31
N PRO A 306 20.59 4.17 12.05
CA PRO A 306 21.65 5.08 11.61
C PRO A 306 21.66 6.34 12.47
N LYS A 307 22.84 6.87 12.76
CA LYS A 307 22.95 8.14 13.48
C LYS A 307 22.43 9.27 12.61
N PRO A 308 21.51 10.11 13.13
CA PRO A 308 20.96 11.23 12.36
C PRO A 308 22.07 12.23 12.01
N ARG A 309 22.04 12.73 10.78
CA ARG A 309 22.99 13.76 10.33
C ARG A 309 22.62 15.13 10.89
N LYS A 310 21.34 15.46 10.94
CA LYS A 310 20.78 16.71 11.44
C LYS A 310 19.30 16.48 11.75
N SER A 311 18.77 17.06 12.85
CA SER A 311 17.34 17.08 13.08
C SER A 311 16.67 17.98 12.05
N VAL A 312 15.60 17.45 11.43
CA VAL A 312 14.74 18.21 10.48
C VAL A 312 13.52 18.79 11.19
N PHE A 313 13.30 18.41 12.45
CA PHE A 313 12.13 18.79 13.24
C PHE A 313 12.47 19.87 14.25
N SER A 314 11.61 20.87 14.37
CA SER A 314 11.64 21.88 15.41
C SER A 314 10.37 21.81 16.26
N GLU A 315 10.50 22.10 17.55
CA GLU A 315 9.34 22.12 18.46
C GLU A 315 8.53 23.40 18.30
N LEU A 316 7.22 23.29 18.48
CA LEU A 316 6.33 24.45 18.49
C LEU A 316 6.26 25.07 19.89
N PRO A 317 6.16 26.42 20.00
CA PRO A 317 5.78 27.07 21.24
C PRO A 317 4.43 26.58 21.78
N LYS A 318 4.27 26.51 23.08
CA LYS A 318 3.05 26.00 23.72
C LYS A 318 1.77 26.73 23.26
N SER A 319 1.84 28.03 22.99
CA SER A 319 0.73 28.82 22.44
C SER A 319 0.31 28.34 21.04
N SER A 320 1.30 28.05 20.19
CA SER A 320 1.09 27.53 18.84
C SER A 320 0.54 26.10 18.85
N VAL A 321 0.98 25.26 19.81
CA VAL A 321 0.41 23.91 19.99
C VAL A 321 -1.10 23.98 20.25
N ARG A 322 -1.57 24.89 21.10
CA ARG A 322 -3.01 25.05 21.37
C ARG A 322 -3.80 25.45 20.12
N GLU A 323 -3.25 26.36 19.32
CA GLU A 323 -3.91 26.78 18.07
C GLU A 323 -4.01 25.65 17.06
N VAL A 324 -2.95 24.83 16.94
CA VAL A 324 -2.94 23.69 16.01
C VAL A 324 -3.84 22.55 16.51
N ALA A 325 -3.81 22.27 17.81
CA ALA A 325 -4.55 21.18 18.45
C ALA A 325 -6.08 21.30 18.27
N ARG A 326 -6.63 22.52 18.18
CA ARG A 326 -8.07 22.72 17.97
C ARG A 326 -8.59 22.17 16.63
N TRP A 327 -7.69 21.89 15.68
CA TRP A 327 -8.06 21.40 14.35
C TRP A 327 -8.21 19.88 14.27
N VAL A 328 -7.90 19.14 15.33
CA VAL A 328 -7.98 17.68 15.37
C VAL A 328 -8.94 17.21 16.45
N GLY A 329 -9.58 16.07 16.23
CA GLY A 329 -10.59 15.54 17.16
C GLY A 329 -9.96 14.98 18.44
N GLN A 330 -8.78 14.35 18.36
CA GLN A 330 -8.08 13.71 19.48
C GLN A 330 -6.64 14.27 19.61
N PRO A 331 -6.48 15.55 20.02
CA PRO A 331 -5.19 16.22 20.07
C PRO A 331 -4.20 15.59 21.07
N GLU A 332 -4.70 14.89 22.09
CA GLU A 332 -3.88 14.17 23.09
C GLU A 332 -3.11 12.98 22.48
N LEU A 333 -3.59 12.41 21.40
CA LEU A 333 -2.88 11.36 20.65
C LEU A 333 -1.82 11.92 19.72
N MET A 334 -1.81 13.24 19.48
CA MET A 334 -0.98 13.88 18.47
C MET A 334 0.22 14.59 19.08
N ARG A 335 1.31 14.63 18.30
CA ARG A 335 2.47 15.49 18.51
C ARG A 335 2.63 16.39 17.30
N PHE A 336 2.84 17.68 17.56
CA PHE A 336 3.03 18.67 16.50
C PHE A 336 4.49 19.13 16.46
N ALA A 337 5.03 19.21 15.25
CA ALA A 337 6.39 19.69 15.00
C ALA A 337 6.42 20.52 13.71
N THR A 338 7.42 21.36 13.55
CA THR A 338 7.67 22.06 12.29
C THR A 338 8.79 21.40 11.52
N VAL A 339 8.63 21.36 10.21
CA VAL A 339 9.70 21.12 9.24
C VAL A 339 9.73 22.36 8.35
N ASP A 340 10.82 23.08 8.35
CA ASP A 340 10.92 24.45 7.87
C ASP A 340 9.80 25.32 8.47
N ASP A 341 9.00 26.04 7.68
CA ASP A 341 7.91 26.91 8.16
C ASP A 341 6.54 26.20 8.20
N THR A 342 6.51 24.87 7.99
CA THR A 342 5.26 24.11 7.91
C THR A 342 5.07 23.26 9.17
N VAL A 343 3.86 23.33 9.73
CA VAL A 343 3.43 22.51 10.87
C VAL A 343 2.92 21.16 10.39
N TYR A 344 3.36 20.11 11.05
CA TYR A 344 2.91 18.73 10.84
C TYR A 344 2.37 18.13 12.13
N GLY A 345 1.34 17.28 12.00
CA GLY A 345 0.81 16.43 13.05
C GLY A 345 1.25 14.99 12.89
N TYR A 346 1.62 14.34 13.99
CA TYR A 346 2.06 12.95 14.03
C TYR A 346 1.39 12.24 15.20
N TYR A 347 1.10 10.96 15.09
CA TYR A 347 0.72 10.18 16.26
C TYR A 347 1.89 10.08 17.24
N GLY A 348 1.63 10.38 18.52
CA GLY A 348 2.68 10.59 19.51
C GLY A 348 3.59 9.40 19.71
N ARG A 349 3.04 8.17 19.71
CA ARG A 349 3.81 6.92 19.84
C ARG A 349 4.71 6.64 18.64
N ALA A 350 4.26 6.99 17.43
CA ALA A 350 5.03 6.76 16.21
C ALA A 350 6.12 7.83 15.98
N PHE A 351 6.04 9.00 16.64
CA PHE A 351 6.86 10.18 16.30
C PHE A 351 8.37 9.93 16.40
N ALA A 352 8.84 9.19 17.41
CA ALA A 352 10.27 8.86 17.54
C ALA A 352 10.76 8.06 16.32
N ALA A 353 9.99 7.06 15.88
CA ALA A 353 10.33 6.27 14.71
C ALA A 353 10.20 7.07 13.40
N VAL A 354 9.24 7.98 13.29
CA VAL A 354 9.15 8.94 12.16
C VAL A 354 10.41 9.77 12.06
N ARG A 355 10.94 10.28 13.19
CA ARG A 355 12.20 11.04 13.22
C ARG A 355 13.39 10.21 12.75
N GLU A 356 13.52 8.99 13.25
CA GLU A 356 14.60 8.07 12.85
C GLU A 356 14.63 7.87 11.33
N ILE A 357 13.48 7.72 10.71
CA ILE A 357 13.35 7.58 9.24
C ILE A 357 13.66 8.91 8.54
N ALA A 358 13.03 10.01 8.95
CA ALA A 358 13.13 11.29 8.26
C ALA A 358 14.52 11.93 8.35
N GLU A 359 15.25 11.66 9.41
CA GLU A 359 16.62 12.16 9.61
C GLU A 359 17.68 11.35 8.83
N ASN A 360 17.31 10.20 8.24
CA ASN A 360 18.24 9.30 7.54
C ASN A 360 17.91 9.02 6.08
N LEU A 361 16.64 9.18 5.67
CA LEU A 361 16.17 8.87 4.31
C LEU A 361 15.57 10.10 3.63
N PRO A 362 15.56 10.16 2.30
CA PRO A 362 14.88 11.22 1.55
C PRO A 362 13.35 11.05 1.67
N VAL A 363 12.72 11.89 2.49
CA VAL A 363 11.28 11.89 2.72
C VAL A 363 10.57 12.77 1.70
N VAL A 364 9.54 12.22 1.08
CA VAL A 364 8.60 12.94 0.19
C VAL A 364 7.42 13.47 0.99
N ARG A 365 6.97 12.69 1.99
CA ARG A 365 5.85 13.02 2.87
C ARG A 365 6.00 12.36 4.22
N SER A 366 5.61 13.05 5.30
CA SER A 366 5.47 12.45 6.63
C SER A 366 4.29 13.07 7.38
N GLY A 367 3.56 12.26 8.13
CA GLY A 367 2.45 12.71 8.96
C GLY A 367 1.38 13.51 8.20
N ILE A 368 0.64 14.33 8.92
CA ILE A 368 -0.39 15.24 8.40
C ILE A 368 0.17 16.64 8.29
N ARG A 369 0.25 17.18 7.08
CA ARG A 369 0.61 18.58 6.86
C ARG A 369 -0.55 19.47 7.32
N MET A 370 -0.37 20.12 8.47
CA MET A 370 -1.40 20.93 9.11
C MET A 370 -1.56 22.30 8.43
N GLY A 371 -0.45 22.91 8.02
CA GLY A 371 -0.42 24.23 7.41
C GLY A 371 0.73 25.09 7.93
N GLN A 372 0.59 26.41 7.84
CA GLN A 372 1.57 27.37 8.30
C GLN A 372 0.97 28.34 9.33
N LEU A 373 1.78 28.80 10.27
CA LEU A 373 1.37 29.78 11.28
C LEU A 373 1.65 31.21 10.82
N PHE A 374 0.61 32.03 10.79
CA PHE A 374 0.70 33.46 10.51
C PHE A 374 0.06 34.25 11.65
N GLY A 375 0.82 35.13 12.30
CA GLY A 375 0.32 35.90 13.43
C GLY A 375 -0.27 35.05 14.55
N GLY A 376 0.28 33.85 14.77
CA GLY A 376 -0.18 32.90 15.79
C GLY A 376 -1.44 32.08 15.40
N ARG A 377 -1.97 32.24 14.18
CA ARG A 377 -3.12 31.47 13.66
C ARG A 377 -2.68 30.50 12.59
N LEU A 378 -3.25 29.30 12.58
CA LEU A 378 -2.99 28.31 11.55
C LEU A 378 -3.75 28.67 10.27
N LYS A 379 -3.00 28.82 9.16
CA LYS A 379 -3.55 28.73 7.80
C LYS A 379 -3.49 27.26 7.39
N PRO A 380 -4.65 26.56 7.38
CA PRO A 380 -4.66 25.12 7.16
C PRO A 380 -4.25 24.75 5.73
N ASP A 381 -3.59 23.58 5.63
CA ASP A 381 -3.28 22.94 4.35
C ASP A 381 -4.43 22.01 3.93
N HIS A 382 -4.56 21.75 2.63
CA HIS A 382 -5.55 20.82 2.10
C HIS A 382 -5.39 19.39 2.67
N ALA A 383 -4.18 18.98 3.04
CA ALA A 383 -3.95 17.66 3.64
C ALA A 383 -4.64 17.51 5.00
N LEU A 384 -4.84 18.61 5.74
CA LEU A 384 -5.59 18.61 6.98
C LEU A 384 -7.09 18.35 6.72
N ALA A 385 -7.65 18.90 5.63
CA ALA A 385 -9.03 18.62 5.24
C ALA A 385 -9.26 17.15 4.86
N MET A 386 -8.21 16.43 4.42
CA MET A 386 -8.26 14.99 4.13
C MET A 386 -8.07 14.11 5.38
N PHE A 387 -7.68 14.67 6.52
CA PHE A 387 -7.39 13.89 7.72
C PHE A 387 -8.69 13.37 8.34
N HIS A 388 -8.73 12.07 8.63
CA HIS A 388 -9.93 11.39 9.13
C HIS A 388 -10.39 11.89 10.51
N ASP A 389 -9.48 12.44 11.32
CA ASP A 389 -9.75 12.98 12.66
C ASP A 389 -9.70 14.52 12.67
N LEU A 390 -10.10 15.16 11.56
CA LEU A 390 -10.32 16.60 11.52
C LEU A 390 -11.45 16.98 12.46
N ASN A 391 -11.24 18.00 13.31
CA ASN A 391 -12.32 18.57 14.10
C ASN A 391 -13.25 19.39 13.18
N PRO A 392 -14.51 18.97 12.95
CA PRO A 392 -15.43 19.68 12.05
C PRO A 392 -15.80 21.08 12.55
N GLU A 393 -15.69 21.34 13.87
CA GLU A 393 -15.99 22.63 14.47
C GLU A 393 -14.84 23.64 14.31
N ALA A 394 -13.67 23.22 13.84
CA ALA A 394 -12.50 24.10 13.70
C ALA A 394 -12.66 25.17 12.62
N ALA A 395 -13.54 24.94 11.64
CA ALA A 395 -13.84 25.87 10.54
C ALA A 395 -15.30 25.73 10.07
N PRO A 396 -15.88 26.79 9.47
CA PRO A 396 -17.18 26.66 8.81
C PRO A 396 -17.18 25.56 7.75
N THR A 397 -18.25 24.77 7.71
CA THR A 397 -18.44 23.67 6.77
C THR A 397 -19.56 24.02 5.81
N ALA A 398 -19.37 23.75 4.50
CA ALA A 398 -20.41 23.80 3.50
C ALA A 398 -20.67 22.39 2.97
N VAL A 399 -21.94 22.00 2.94
CA VAL A 399 -22.38 20.76 2.29
C VAL A 399 -22.60 21.04 0.83
N LEU A 400 -21.92 20.32 -0.06
CA LEU A 400 -22.01 20.47 -1.49
C LEU A 400 -22.75 19.28 -2.09
N ASP A 401 -23.63 19.52 -3.06
CA ASP A 401 -24.11 18.46 -3.93
C ASP A 401 -23.00 17.97 -4.88
N ARG A 402 -23.28 16.89 -5.64
CA ARG A 402 -22.28 16.26 -6.52
C ARG A 402 -21.71 17.25 -7.56
N GLU A 403 -22.52 18.07 -8.18
CA GLU A 403 -22.11 19.01 -9.22
C GLU A 403 -21.24 20.11 -8.64
N GLN A 404 -21.66 20.69 -7.53
CA GLN A 404 -20.90 21.68 -6.78
C GLN A 404 -19.55 21.13 -6.29
N ALA A 405 -19.53 19.89 -5.80
CA ALA A 405 -18.30 19.24 -5.36
C ALA A 405 -17.32 19.03 -6.50
N LEU A 406 -17.79 18.63 -7.69
CA LEU A 406 -16.97 18.48 -8.88
C LEU A 406 -16.44 19.84 -9.36
N ASP A 407 -17.29 20.88 -9.41
CA ASP A 407 -16.86 22.24 -9.77
C ASP A 407 -15.81 22.80 -8.80
N TYR A 408 -15.97 22.54 -7.52
CA TYR A 408 -14.96 22.88 -6.51
C TYR A 408 -13.63 22.17 -6.78
N GLN A 409 -13.66 20.88 -7.07
CA GLN A 409 -12.45 20.06 -7.29
C GLN A 409 -11.68 20.48 -8.56
N ILE A 410 -12.38 20.90 -9.61
CA ILE A 410 -11.74 21.39 -10.86
C ILE A 410 -11.42 22.88 -10.83
N GLY A 411 -11.66 23.55 -9.68
CA GLY A 411 -11.34 24.97 -9.50
C GLY A 411 -12.29 25.94 -10.19
N ARG A 412 -13.48 25.51 -10.60
CA ARG A 412 -14.51 26.36 -11.19
C ARG A 412 -15.38 27.06 -10.15
N ALA A 413 -15.50 26.48 -8.95
CA ALA A 413 -16.22 27.12 -7.85
C ALA A 413 -15.28 28.02 -7.05
N SER A 414 -15.60 29.32 -6.94
CA SER A 414 -14.92 30.23 -6.03
C SER A 414 -15.57 30.16 -4.64
N CYS A 415 -15.15 29.24 -3.79
CA CYS A 415 -15.50 29.30 -2.38
C CYS A 415 -14.61 30.33 -1.68
N ARG A 416 -15.17 31.48 -1.34
CA ARG A 416 -14.53 32.44 -0.42
C ARG A 416 -14.49 31.93 1.02
N GLU A 417 -15.26 30.91 1.34
CA GLU A 417 -15.33 30.23 2.63
C GLU A 417 -14.60 28.88 2.56
N ARG A 418 -13.98 28.49 3.68
CA ARG A 418 -13.27 27.21 3.78
C ARG A 418 -14.30 26.09 3.76
N VAL A 419 -14.20 25.20 2.79
CA VAL A 419 -15.14 24.10 2.58
C VAL A 419 -14.48 22.79 3.04
N SER A 420 -15.09 22.08 3.97
CA SER A 420 -14.92 20.64 4.13
C SER A 420 -16.04 19.95 3.34
N VAL A 421 -15.68 19.02 2.47
CA VAL A 421 -16.66 18.24 1.71
C VAL A 421 -17.00 17.03 2.56
N GLU A 422 -18.22 16.99 3.14
CA GLU A 422 -18.79 15.75 3.64
C GLU A 422 -19.31 14.96 2.41
N VAL A 423 -18.80 13.73 2.25
CA VAL A 423 -19.17 12.81 1.16
C VAL A 423 -19.96 11.64 1.73
#